data_518a08d912d665266ce22a5a0086f415
#
_entry.id   518a08d912d665266ce22a5a0086f415
#
_cell.length_a   1.000
_cell.length_b   1.000
_cell.length_c   1.000
_cell.angle_alpha   90.00
_cell.angle_beta   90.00
_cell.angle_gamma   90.00
#
_symmetry.space_group_name_H-M   'P 1'
#
loop_
_entity.id
_entity.type
_entity.pdbx_description
1 polymer ?
#
loop_
_entity_poly.entity_id
_entity_poly.type
_entity_poly.pdbx_seq_one_letter_code
_entity_poly.pdbx_strand_id
1 'polypeptide(L)'
;MSPGALLLPALAALLATAAHAQSSCSSDGQPPPAALLERFISADCDDCWTRAAAQPKKGELAIDWIAPGARGDDAPLSAAATRDALERLHVLKRKPPSPVDTVRTARRDGAGTLRVAQGPAFNGYMGASIESPDAGRGPFTGWLALVETLPAGTEGSPVERNLVRNLLVVPWPAAPGARFEARPMAIPEGAHPDRLRVVGWLADSRGVIRAISESRCTPEEGRR
;
A
#
# COMPACT_ATOMS: atom_id res chain seq x y z
N MET A 1 18.27 -76.54 14.44
CA MET A 1 18.50 -75.43 15.36
C MET A 1 18.65 -74.15 14.51
N SER A 2 17.59 -73.43 14.33
CA SER A 2 17.61 -72.18 13.56
C SER A 2 17.42 -71.01 14.48
N PRO A 3 18.24 -69.97 14.45
CA PRO A 3 17.94 -68.73 15.20
C PRO A 3 17.02 -67.82 14.39
N GLY A 4 15.92 -67.49 14.99
CA GLY A 4 14.96 -66.53 14.45
C GLY A 4 15.50 -65.08 14.47
N ALA A 5 15.46 -64.44 13.31
CA ALA A 5 15.76 -63.02 13.17
C ALA A 5 14.55 -62.19 13.60
N LEU A 6 14.71 -61.43 14.68
CA LEU A 6 13.77 -60.37 15.13
C LEU A 6 13.94 -59.14 14.22
N LEU A 7 12.95 -58.89 13.37
CA LEU A 7 12.81 -57.64 12.62
C LEU A 7 12.12 -56.60 13.53
N LEU A 8 12.88 -55.57 13.95
CA LEU A 8 12.32 -54.37 14.57
C LEU A 8 11.79 -53.45 13.45
N PRO A 9 10.54 -53.00 13.49
CA PRO A 9 10.08 -51.94 12.62
C PRO A 9 10.57 -50.58 13.16
N ALA A 10 11.44 -49.93 12.37
CA ALA A 10 11.81 -48.54 12.61
C ALA A 10 10.60 -47.65 12.32
N LEU A 11 9.96 -47.12 13.37
CA LEU A 11 8.89 -46.15 13.30
C LEU A 11 9.53 -44.80 12.98
N ALA A 12 9.59 -44.43 11.71
CA ALA A 12 10.00 -43.10 11.26
C ALA A 12 8.86 -42.12 11.59
N ALA A 13 9.00 -41.42 12.70
CA ALA A 13 8.14 -40.29 13.03
C ALA A 13 8.43 -39.16 12.05
N LEU A 14 7.57 -38.96 11.04
CA LEU A 14 7.54 -37.79 10.21
C LEU A 14 7.07 -36.60 11.10
N LEU A 15 8.04 -35.82 11.56
CA LEU A 15 7.77 -34.47 12.12
C LEU A 15 7.31 -33.60 10.97
N ALA A 16 6.00 -33.55 10.75
CA ALA A 16 5.39 -32.51 9.92
C ALA A 16 5.63 -31.18 10.63
N THR A 17 6.69 -30.46 10.26
CA THR A 17 6.82 -29.04 10.61
C THR A 17 5.67 -28.32 9.95
N ALA A 18 4.66 -27.92 10.73
CA ALA A 18 3.66 -26.97 10.28
C ALA A 18 4.40 -25.69 9.90
N ALA A 19 4.66 -25.53 8.59
CA ALA A 19 5.04 -24.23 8.06
C ALA A 19 3.88 -23.28 8.38
N HIS A 20 4.05 -22.44 9.41
CA HIS A 20 3.15 -21.34 9.62
C HIS A 20 3.21 -20.47 8.36
N ALA A 21 2.21 -20.60 7.50
CA ALA A 21 2.03 -19.70 6.38
C ALA A 21 1.88 -18.30 7.00
N GLN A 22 2.92 -17.49 6.88
CA GLN A 22 2.83 -16.08 7.26
C GLN A 22 1.74 -15.48 6.39
N SER A 23 0.70 -14.92 7.01
CA SER A 23 -0.40 -14.30 6.30
C SER A 23 0.17 -13.21 5.39
N SER A 24 0.15 -13.42 4.10
CA SER A 24 0.51 -12.44 3.10
C SER A 24 -0.78 -11.83 2.56
N CYS A 25 -0.82 -10.51 2.50
CA CYS A 25 -1.93 -9.78 1.92
C CYS A 25 -1.55 -9.40 0.48
N SER A 26 -2.44 -9.62 -0.47
CA SER A 26 -2.17 -9.29 -1.87
C SER A 26 -3.39 -8.69 -2.57
N SER A 27 -3.17 -8.20 -3.78
CA SER A 27 -4.25 -7.75 -4.66
C SER A 27 -4.86 -8.88 -5.49
N ASP A 28 -4.45 -10.13 -5.26
CA ASP A 28 -4.93 -11.28 -6.02
C ASP A 28 -6.45 -11.45 -5.82
N GLY A 29 -7.17 -11.64 -6.93
CA GLY A 29 -8.62 -11.79 -6.91
C GLY A 29 -9.42 -10.50 -6.61
N GLN A 30 -8.76 -9.36 -6.39
CA GLN A 30 -9.44 -8.09 -6.15
C GLN A 30 -9.70 -7.35 -7.46
N PRO A 31 -10.90 -6.75 -7.64
CA PRO A 31 -11.17 -5.92 -8.79
C PRO A 31 -10.30 -4.65 -8.73
N PRO A 32 -9.61 -4.28 -9.82
CA PRO A 32 -8.78 -3.09 -9.82
C PRO A 32 -9.62 -1.81 -9.72
N PRO A 33 -9.22 -0.83 -8.88
CA PRO A 33 -9.88 0.46 -8.80
C PRO A 33 -9.95 1.19 -10.14
N ALA A 34 -11.07 1.88 -10.40
CA ALA A 34 -11.28 2.64 -11.63
C ALA A 34 -10.60 4.02 -11.61
N ALA A 35 -10.34 4.56 -10.43
CA ALA A 35 -9.68 5.85 -10.23
C ALA A 35 -9.02 5.93 -8.86
N LEU A 36 -8.03 6.81 -8.76
CA LEU A 36 -7.39 7.22 -7.51
C LEU A 36 -7.92 8.60 -7.12
N LEU A 37 -8.45 8.70 -5.90
CA LEU A 37 -8.82 9.96 -5.25
C LEU A 37 -7.74 10.29 -4.22
N GLU A 38 -6.95 11.31 -4.48
CA GLU A 38 -5.90 11.79 -3.59
C GLU A 38 -6.39 13.05 -2.87
N ARG A 39 -6.36 13.05 -1.55
CA ARG A 39 -6.75 14.18 -0.70
C ARG A 39 -5.50 14.67 0.02
N PHE A 40 -5.06 15.87 -0.28
CA PHE A 40 -3.88 16.50 0.32
C PHE A 40 -4.36 17.51 1.37
N ILE A 41 -3.89 17.38 2.59
CA ILE A 41 -4.23 18.23 3.72
C ILE A 41 -2.94 18.88 4.21
N SER A 42 -2.95 20.20 4.44
CA SER A 42 -1.83 20.88 5.08
C SER A 42 -1.70 20.42 6.53
N ALA A 43 -0.50 20.14 6.99
CA ALA A 43 -0.24 19.84 8.40
C ALA A 43 -0.66 20.97 9.33
N ASP A 44 -0.74 22.20 8.84
CA ASP A 44 -1.17 23.38 9.61
C ASP A 44 -2.67 23.42 9.89
N CYS A 45 -3.48 22.57 9.25
CA CYS A 45 -4.95 22.61 9.30
C CYS A 45 -5.54 21.43 10.09
N ASP A 46 -5.64 21.57 11.40
CA ASP A 46 -6.31 20.59 12.27
C ASP A 46 -7.79 20.40 11.91
N ASP A 47 -8.51 21.51 11.76
CA ASP A 47 -9.93 21.51 11.35
C ASP A 47 -10.19 20.73 10.04
N CYS A 48 -9.21 20.66 9.13
CA CYS A 48 -9.37 19.95 7.87
C CYS A 48 -9.40 18.42 8.07
N TRP A 49 -8.74 17.95 9.11
CA TRP A 49 -8.76 16.55 9.50
C TRP A 49 -10.10 16.15 10.12
N THR A 50 -10.66 17.03 10.95
CA THR A 50 -11.92 16.80 11.67
C THR A 50 -13.18 17.01 10.82
N ARG A 51 -13.05 17.55 9.62
CA ARG A 51 -14.17 17.76 8.69
C ARG A 51 -14.38 16.57 7.76
N ALA A 52 -15.61 16.49 7.22
CA ALA A 52 -15.92 15.55 6.16
C ALA A 52 -15.03 15.81 4.93
N ALA A 53 -14.41 14.75 4.41
CA ALA A 53 -13.60 14.83 3.21
C ALA A 53 -14.40 14.50 1.95
N ALA A 54 -13.84 14.85 0.78
CA ALA A 54 -14.38 14.37 -0.49
C ALA A 54 -14.46 12.83 -0.48
N GLN A 55 -15.65 12.31 -0.74
CA GLN A 55 -15.91 10.87 -0.71
C GLN A 55 -15.53 10.22 -2.04
N PRO A 56 -14.98 8.99 -2.03
CA PRO A 56 -14.76 8.22 -3.24
C PRO A 56 -16.11 7.80 -3.84
N LYS A 57 -16.19 7.79 -5.16
CA LYS A 57 -17.29 7.19 -5.89
C LYS A 57 -17.11 5.67 -5.92
N LYS A 58 -18.17 4.95 -6.33
CA LYS A 58 -18.09 3.49 -6.48
C LYS A 58 -16.93 3.09 -7.40
N GLY A 59 -16.06 2.23 -6.89
CA GLY A 59 -14.88 1.75 -7.61
C GLY A 59 -13.67 2.70 -7.59
N GLU A 60 -13.74 3.85 -6.92
CA GLU A 60 -12.58 4.70 -6.67
C GLU A 60 -11.87 4.28 -5.38
N LEU A 61 -10.55 4.39 -5.37
CA LEU A 61 -9.72 4.22 -4.19
C LEU A 61 -9.31 5.61 -3.67
N ALA A 62 -9.61 5.90 -2.41
CA ALA A 62 -9.19 7.16 -1.79
C ALA A 62 -7.94 6.95 -0.94
N ILE A 63 -6.99 7.89 -1.01
CA ILE A 63 -5.83 7.99 -0.12
C ILE A 63 -5.67 9.42 0.37
N ASP A 64 -5.17 9.56 1.61
CA ASP A 64 -4.98 10.83 2.29
C ASP A 64 -3.49 11.12 2.47
N TRP A 65 -3.09 12.33 2.20
CA TRP A 65 -1.74 12.83 2.35
C TRP A 65 -1.73 14.00 3.33
N ILE A 66 -0.84 13.97 4.32
CA ILE A 66 -0.55 15.15 5.13
C ILE A 66 0.73 15.79 4.58
N ALA A 67 0.57 16.96 3.99
CA ALA A 67 1.70 17.71 3.44
C ALA A 67 2.27 18.64 4.52
N PRO A 68 3.61 18.71 4.68
CA PRO A 68 4.25 19.68 5.56
C PRO A 68 3.73 21.10 5.30
N GLY A 69 3.44 21.83 6.37
CA GLY A 69 2.97 23.22 6.34
C GLY A 69 4.06 24.22 6.74
N ALA A 70 3.68 25.47 6.83
CA ALA A 70 4.60 26.56 7.19
C ALA A 70 5.04 26.52 8.67
N ARG A 71 4.24 25.90 9.55
CA ARG A 71 4.53 25.78 10.98
C ARG A 71 5.55 24.68 11.30
N GLY A 72 5.95 23.87 10.32
CA GLY A 72 6.91 22.78 10.50
C GLY A 72 6.47 21.78 11.59
N ASP A 73 7.36 21.53 12.56
CA ASP A 73 7.12 20.58 13.66
C ASP A 73 6.04 21.06 14.65
N ASP A 74 5.74 22.37 14.69
CA ASP A 74 4.67 22.96 15.52
C ASP A 74 3.28 22.82 14.88
N ALA A 75 3.19 22.23 13.69
CA ALA A 75 1.91 22.02 13.04
C ALA A 75 1.11 20.90 13.73
N PRO A 76 -0.23 21.04 13.89
CA PRO A 76 -1.05 20.05 14.61
C PRO A 76 -1.02 18.64 14.00
N LEU A 77 -0.77 18.53 12.70
CA LEU A 77 -0.67 17.24 12.00
C LEU A 77 0.78 16.90 11.61
N SER A 78 1.79 17.55 12.21
CA SER A 78 3.21 17.37 11.87
C SER A 78 3.68 15.92 11.98
N ALA A 79 3.22 15.18 12.99
CA ALA A 79 3.57 13.78 13.19
C ALA A 79 3.16 12.83 12.04
N ALA A 80 2.15 13.23 11.26
CA ALA A 80 1.67 12.48 10.10
C ALA A 80 2.14 13.10 8.76
N ALA A 81 2.80 14.25 8.80
CA ALA A 81 3.26 14.94 7.61
C ALA A 81 4.45 14.24 6.96
N THR A 82 4.40 14.08 5.63
CA THR A 82 5.48 13.43 4.89
C THR A 82 5.97 14.31 3.74
N ARG A 83 7.26 14.26 3.44
CA ARG A 83 7.83 14.89 2.24
C ARG A 83 7.31 14.23 0.96
N ASP A 84 6.95 12.95 1.04
CA ASP A 84 6.35 12.20 -0.08
C ASP A 84 5.09 12.89 -0.62
N ALA A 85 4.31 13.53 0.27
CA ALA A 85 3.14 14.32 -0.13
C ALA A 85 3.53 15.50 -1.04
N LEU A 86 4.64 16.19 -0.73
CA LEU A 86 5.15 17.29 -1.57
C LEU A 86 5.70 16.78 -2.89
N GLU A 87 6.43 15.66 -2.89
CA GLU A 87 6.94 15.03 -4.10
C GLU A 87 5.78 14.59 -5.01
N ARG A 88 4.75 14.01 -4.43
CA ARG A 88 3.55 13.63 -5.19
C ARG A 88 2.83 14.84 -5.78
N LEU A 89 2.65 15.91 -5.03
CA LEU A 89 2.08 17.17 -5.51
C LEU A 89 2.91 17.76 -6.66
N HIS A 90 4.25 17.72 -6.55
CA HIS A 90 5.14 18.17 -7.62
C HIS A 90 4.90 17.42 -8.93
N VAL A 91 4.82 16.09 -8.87
CA VAL A 91 4.52 15.24 -10.04
C VAL A 91 3.15 15.56 -10.63
N LEU A 92 2.16 15.85 -9.79
CA LEU A 92 0.81 16.28 -10.18
C LEU A 92 0.76 17.72 -10.69
N LYS A 93 1.90 18.47 -10.67
CA LYS A 93 2.00 19.90 -11.00
C LYS A 93 1.07 20.76 -10.15
N ARG A 94 0.95 20.40 -8.87
CA ARG A 94 0.13 21.08 -7.86
C ARG A 94 1.03 21.80 -6.87
N LYS A 95 0.53 22.87 -6.29
CA LYS A 95 1.16 23.56 -5.16
C LYS A 95 0.81 22.85 -3.84
N PRO A 96 1.60 23.03 -2.77
CA PRO A 96 1.20 22.61 -1.43
C PRO A 96 -0.21 23.11 -1.10
N PRO A 97 -1.02 22.28 -0.40
CA PRO A 97 -2.42 22.63 -0.14
C PRO A 97 -2.54 23.84 0.81
N SER A 98 -3.56 24.69 0.58
CA SER A 98 -3.89 25.79 1.47
C SER A 98 -5.42 25.92 1.54
N PRO A 99 -6.08 25.24 2.47
CA PRO A 99 -5.58 24.21 3.39
C PRO A 99 -5.74 22.77 2.86
N VAL A 100 -6.56 22.54 1.84
CA VAL A 100 -6.85 21.20 1.26
C VAL A 100 -6.81 21.28 -0.25
N ASP A 101 -6.25 20.25 -0.88
CA ASP A 101 -6.37 20.01 -2.32
C ASP A 101 -6.86 18.60 -2.57
N THR A 102 -7.65 18.41 -3.62
CA THR A 102 -8.20 17.10 -3.98
C THR A 102 -7.98 16.83 -5.46
N VAL A 103 -7.35 15.73 -5.76
CA VAL A 103 -7.06 15.29 -7.13
C VAL A 103 -7.73 13.96 -7.38
N ARG A 104 -8.46 13.87 -8.50
CA ARG A 104 -9.10 12.63 -8.92
C ARG A 104 -8.55 12.24 -10.29
N THR A 105 -7.87 11.10 -10.35
CA THR A 105 -7.22 10.60 -11.55
C THR A 105 -7.83 9.28 -11.95
N ALA A 106 -8.52 9.26 -13.09
CA ALA A 106 -9.08 8.02 -13.64
C ALA A 106 -7.96 7.13 -14.18
N ARG A 107 -8.07 5.83 -13.93
CA ARG A 107 -7.25 4.82 -14.59
C ARG A 107 -7.60 4.77 -16.08
N ARG A 108 -6.57 4.71 -16.91
CA ARG A 108 -6.68 4.49 -18.35
C ARG A 108 -6.05 3.14 -18.68
N ASP A 109 -6.76 2.27 -19.36
CA ASP A 109 -6.23 0.95 -19.72
C ASP A 109 -4.94 1.04 -20.55
N GLY A 110 -4.15 -0.04 -20.56
CA GLY A 110 -2.96 -0.16 -21.41
C GLY A 110 -1.64 -0.48 -20.73
N ALA A 111 -1.62 -0.84 -19.44
CA ALA A 111 -0.40 -1.30 -18.76
C ALA A 111 -0.50 -2.75 -18.24
N GLY A 112 -1.49 -3.52 -18.71
CA GLY A 112 -1.68 -4.88 -18.21
C GLY A 112 -2.09 -4.95 -16.74
N THR A 113 -1.75 -6.07 -16.10
CA THR A 113 -2.10 -6.36 -14.71
C THR A 113 -1.08 -5.74 -13.77
N LEU A 114 -1.55 -5.13 -12.67
CA LEU A 114 -0.71 -4.70 -11.57
C LEU A 114 -1.04 -5.54 -10.33
N ARG A 115 -0.02 -6.15 -9.76
CA ARG A 115 -0.11 -6.88 -8.50
C ARG A 115 0.67 -6.15 -7.43
N VAL A 116 0.10 -6.04 -6.23
CA VAL A 116 0.80 -5.60 -5.04
C VAL A 116 0.62 -6.63 -3.93
N ALA A 117 1.62 -6.76 -3.08
CA ALA A 117 1.56 -7.66 -1.94
C ALA A 117 2.38 -7.11 -0.76
N GLN A 118 2.00 -7.53 0.44
CA GLN A 118 2.74 -7.23 1.67
C GLN A 118 2.86 -8.46 2.55
N GLY A 119 3.95 -8.53 3.27
CA GLY A 119 4.18 -9.48 4.36
C GLY A 119 3.74 -8.93 5.71
N PRO A 120 3.96 -9.68 6.79
CA PRO A 120 3.71 -9.23 8.14
C PRO A 120 4.66 -8.08 8.53
N ALA A 121 4.21 -7.24 9.47
CA ALA A 121 5.07 -6.25 10.08
C ALA A 121 6.10 -6.92 11.00
N PHE A 122 7.36 -6.49 10.89
CA PHE A 122 8.46 -7.00 11.71
C PHE A 122 9.52 -5.92 11.93
N ASN A 123 9.93 -5.71 13.19
CA ASN A 123 10.97 -4.74 13.58
C ASN A 123 10.80 -3.34 12.99
N GLY A 124 9.57 -2.81 12.96
CA GLY A 124 9.30 -1.47 12.41
C GLY A 124 9.29 -1.40 10.89
N TYR A 125 9.27 -2.54 10.20
CA TYR A 125 9.19 -2.62 8.74
C TYR A 125 8.10 -3.57 8.28
N MET A 126 7.63 -3.34 7.07
CA MET A 126 6.74 -4.25 6.33
C MET A 126 7.33 -4.50 4.94
N GLY A 127 7.53 -5.77 4.60
CA GLY A 127 7.93 -6.14 3.25
C GLY A 127 6.79 -5.83 2.28
N ALA A 128 7.07 -5.09 1.22
CA ALA A 128 6.07 -4.73 0.21
C ALA A 128 6.61 -4.98 -1.19
N SER A 129 5.75 -5.37 -2.10
CA SER A 129 6.12 -5.60 -3.50
C SER A 129 5.09 -5.04 -4.47
N ILE A 130 5.60 -4.66 -5.64
CA ILE A 130 4.82 -4.21 -6.79
C ILE A 130 5.31 -4.97 -8.03
N GLU A 131 4.38 -5.55 -8.77
CA GLU A 131 4.66 -6.39 -9.92
C GLU A 131 3.70 -6.09 -11.07
N SER A 132 4.24 -6.05 -12.30
CA SER A 132 3.43 -6.03 -13.51
C SER A 132 4.04 -7.03 -14.51
N PRO A 133 3.44 -8.23 -14.64
CA PRO A 133 3.97 -9.29 -15.48
C PRO A 133 3.89 -8.94 -16.98
N ASP A 134 2.99 -8.06 -17.34
CA ASP A 134 2.66 -7.69 -18.71
C ASP A 134 2.59 -6.16 -18.93
N ALA A 135 3.45 -5.39 -18.25
CA ALA A 135 3.44 -3.92 -18.27
C ALA A 135 3.60 -3.27 -19.67
N GLY A 136 3.85 -4.07 -20.70
CA GLY A 136 4.14 -3.56 -22.03
C GLY A 136 5.54 -2.93 -22.14
N ARG A 137 5.81 -2.19 -23.22
CA ARG A 137 7.14 -1.67 -23.52
C ARG A 137 7.49 -0.35 -22.87
N GLY A 138 6.54 0.39 -22.29
CA GLY A 138 6.64 1.77 -21.75
C GLY A 138 8.00 2.18 -21.27
N PRO A 139 8.29 3.42 -20.90
CA PRO A 139 8.69 3.62 -19.51
C PRO A 139 7.48 3.84 -18.63
N PHE A 140 7.55 3.30 -17.42
CA PHE A 140 6.55 3.50 -16.38
C PHE A 140 7.21 3.95 -15.09
N THR A 141 6.45 4.63 -14.25
CA THR A 141 6.79 4.85 -12.85
C THR A 141 5.83 4.02 -12.01
N GLY A 142 6.36 3.05 -11.28
CA GLY A 142 5.65 2.32 -10.25
C GLY A 142 5.62 3.13 -8.95
N TRP A 143 4.46 3.25 -8.36
CA TRP A 143 4.23 3.90 -7.08
C TRP A 143 3.69 2.85 -6.13
N LEU A 144 4.28 2.71 -4.95
CA LEU A 144 3.85 1.79 -3.92
C LEU A 144 3.77 2.54 -2.60
N ALA A 145 2.54 2.81 -2.14
CA ALA A 145 2.28 3.51 -0.89
C ALA A 145 1.94 2.50 0.22
N LEU A 146 2.57 2.66 1.38
CA LEU A 146 2.13 2.05 2.63
C LEU A 146 1.03 2.93 3.21
N VAL A 147 -0.17 2.38 3.36
CA VAL A 147 -1.37 3.13 3.71
C VAL A 147 -1.99 2.55 4.98
N GLU A 148 -2.28 3.41 5.94
CA GLU A 148 -3.02 3.06 7.16
C GLU A 148 -4.50 3.41 7.00
N THR A 149 -5.37 2.42 7.20
CA THR A 149 -6.82 2.65 7.26
C THR A 149 -7.22 3.08 8.66
N LEU A 150 -7.68 4.30 8.80
CA LEU A 150 -8.23 4.86 10.03
C LEU A 150 -9.76 4.83 9.94
N PRO A 151 -10.44 4.00 10.75
CA PRO A 151 -11.90 3.93 10.71
C PRO A 151 -12.56 5.27 11.03
N ALA A 152 -13.74 5.51 10.47
CA ALA A 152 -14.54 6.69 10.81
C ALA A 152 -14.80 6.78 12.34
N GLY A 153 -14.71 7.97 12.89
CA GLY A 153 -14.85 8.23 14.33
C GLY A 153 -13.59 7.94 15.16
N THR A 154 -12.48 7.56 14.52
CA THR A 154 -11.18 7.37 15.20
C THR A 154 -10.23 8.52 14.88
N GLU A 155 -9.28 8.76 15.78
CA GLU A 155 -8.20 9.75 15.62
C GLU A 155 -8.70 11.14 15.15
N GLY A 156 -9.89 11.54 15.65
CA GLY A 156 -10.51 12.83 15.36
C GLY A 156 -11.14 12.98 13.97
N SER A 157 -11.10 11.94 13.12
CA SER A 157 -11.73 12.01 11.80
C SER A 157 -13.16 11.46 11.80
N PRO A 158 -14.17 12.24 11.34
CA PRO A 158 -15.55 11.74 11.25
C PRO A 158 -15.77 10.76 10.09
N VAL A 159 -14.81 10.66 9.18
CA VAL A 159 -14.87 9.79 8.01
C VAL A 159 -13.66 8.85 8.00
N GLU A 160 -13.80 7.72 7.31
CA GLU A 160 -12.66 6.83 7.07
C GLU A 160 -11.57 7.56 6.31
N ARG A 161 -10.33 7.40 6.78
CA ARG A 161 -9.12 7.90 6.14
C ARG A 161 -8.22 6.75 5.75
N ASN A 162 -7.53 6.94 4.65
CA ASN A 162 -6.51 6.02 4.15
C ASN A 162 -5.19 6.79 4.09
N LEU A 163 -4.55 6.93 5.25
CA LEU A 163 -3.39 7.81 5.43
C LEU A 163 -2.13 7.18 4.86
N VAL A 164 -1.48 7.87 3.93
CA VAL A 164 -0.17 7.43 3.40
C VAL A 164 0.89 7.64 4.46
N ARG A 165 1.57 6.56 4.84
CA ARG A 165 2.62 6.52 5.86
C ARG A 165 4.01 6.45 5.27
N ASN A 166 4.16 5.88 4.07
CA ASN A 166 5.44 5.75 3.39
C ASN A 166 5.18 5.58 1.89
N LEU A 167 6.13 5.95 1.06
CA LEU A 167 6.03 5.86 -0.39
C LEU A 167 7.34 5.32 -0.99
N LEU A 168 7.22 4.36 -1.87
CA LEU A 168 8.29 3.90 -2.74
C LEU A 168 7.95 4.28 -4.19
N VAL A 169 8.88 4.96 -4.85
CA VAL A 169 8.78 5.32 -6.26
C VAL A 169 9.82 4.53 -7.04
N VAL A 170 9.35 3.75 -8.01
CA VAL A 170 10.20 2.85 -8.81
C VAL A 170 10.16 3.26 -10.26
N PRO A 171 11.26 3.80 -10.81
CA PRO A 171 11.35 4.05 -12.24
C PRO A 171 11.58 2.74 -12.98
N TRP A 172 10.68 2.39 -13.89
CA TRP A 172 10.81 1.26 -14.78
C TRP A 172 11.13 1.74 -16.20
N PRO A 173 12.37 1.57 -16.68
CA PRO A 173 12.75 1.99 -18.02
C PRO A 173 12.01 1.21 -19.09
N ALA A 174 11.99 1.74 -20.29
CA ALA A 174 11.42 1.04 -21.46
C ALA A 174 12.19 -0.25 -21.72
N ALA A 175 11.53 -1.39 -21.53
CA ALA A 175 12.05 -2.72 -21.81
C ALA A 175 10.88 -3.71 -21.99
N PRO A 176 11.04 -4.80 -22.71
CA PRO A 176 10.05 -5.87 -22.73
C PRO A 176 10.09 -6.68 -21.44
N GLY A 177 8.97 -7.36 -21.12
CA GLY A 177 8.87 -8.35 -20.04
C GLY A 177 8.31 -7.82 -18.73
N ALA A 178 8.29 -8.71 -17.75
CA ALA A 178 7.76 -8.45 -16.41
C ALA A 178 8.55 -7.37 -15.67
N ARG A 179 7.87 -6.68 -14.82
CA ARG A 179 8.42 -5.69 -13.87
C ARG A 179 8.15 -6.18 -12.46
N PHE A 180 9.16 -6.09 -11.63
CA PHE A 180 9.05 -6.48 -10.22
C PHE A 180 9.98 -5.62 -9.37
N GLU A 181 9.47 -5.18 -8.24
CA GLU A 181 10.26 -4.57 -7.17
C GLU A 181 9.72 -5.01 -5.82
N ALA A 182 10.61 -5.30 -4.88
CA ALA A 182 10.26 -5.63 -3.50
C ALA A 182 11.21 -4.91 -2.55
N ARG A 183 10.66 -4.25 -1.54
CA ARG A 183 11.43 -3.50 -0.54
C ARG A 183 10.81 -3.63 0.85
N PRO A 184 11.62 -3.59 1.90
CA PRO A 184 11.12 -3.26 3.23
C PRO A 184 10.72 -1.77 3.25
N MET A 185 9.49 -1.50 3.67
CA MET A 185 8.99 -0.14 3.92
C MET A 185 8.95 0.10 5.42
N ALA A 186 9.57 1.18 5.88
CA ALA A 186 9.54 1.55 7.29
C ALA A 186 8.10 1.90 7.71
N ILE A 187 7.71 1.42 8.89
CA ILE A 187 6.44 1.77 9.52
C ILE A 187 6.75 2.95 10.44
N PRO A 188 6.20 4.15 10.19
CA PRO A 188 6.42 5.30 11.06
C PRO A 188 5.89 5.07 12.47
N GLU A 189 6.47 5.77 13.43
CA GLU A 189 5.99 5.78 14.81
C GLU A 189 4.51 6.22 14.86
N GLY A 190 3.73 5.61 15.72
CA GLY A 190 2.29 5.85 15.86
C GLY A 190 1.40 5.19 14.82
N ALA A 191 1.94 4.55 13.77
CA ALA A 191 1.14 3.77 12.85
C ALA A 191 0.80 2.38 13.42
N HIS A 192 -0.43 1.91 13.18
CA HIS A 192 -0.91 0.61 13.64
C HIS A 192 -0.69 -0.47 12.57
N PRO A 193 0.23 -1.44 12.80
CA PRO A 193 0.58 -2.45 11.80
C PRO A 193 -0.61 -3.22 11.22
N ASP A 194 -1.60 -3.55 12.05
CA ASP A 194 -2.78 -4.33 11.64
C ASP A 194 -3.74 -3.55 10.71
N ARG A 195 -3.56 -2.24 10.61
CA ARG A 195 -4.35 -1.35 9.74
C ARG A 195 -3.62 -1.01 8.44
N LEU A 196 -2.37 -1.50 8.30
CA LEU A 196 -1.55 -1.20 7.15
C LEU A 196 -1.90 -2.10 5.96
N ARG A 197 -1.92 -1.49 4.79
CA ARG A 197 -1.98 -2.16 3.51
C ARG A 197 -1.11 -1.43 2.50
N VAL A 198 -0.84 -2.07 1.36
CA VAL A 198 -0.15 -1.41 0.26
C VAL A 198 -1.11 -1.08 -0.88
N VAL A 199 -0.93 0.11 -1.42
CA VAL A 199 -1.62 0.61 -2.60
C VAL A 199 -0.57 0.89 -3.66
N GLY A 200 -0.74 0.30 -4.85
CA GLY A 200 0.17 0.53 -5.96
C GLY A 200 -0.53 1.10 -7.18
N TRP A 201 0.18 1.92 -7.93
CA TRP A 201 -0.27 2.34 -9.27
C TRP A 201 0.89 2.51 -10.23
N LEU A 202 0.61 2.33 -11.52
CA LEU A 202 1.53 2.59 -12.61
C LEU A 202 1.14 3.87 -13.34
N ALA A 203 2.10 4.76 -13.53
CA ALA A 203 1.95 5.93 -14.37
C ALA A 203 2.88 5.84 -15.59
N ASP A 204 2.40 6.21 -16.78
CA ASP A 204 3.25 6.35 -17.96
C ASP A 204 4.10 7.63 -17.90
N SER A 205 4.97 7.85 -18.88
CA SER A 205 5.84 9.04 -18.97
C SER A 205 5.11 10.37 -19.01
N ARG A 206 3.81 10.37 -19.29
CA ARG A 206 2.94 11.56 -19.25
C ARG A 206 2.22 11.73 -17.94
N GLY A 207 2.44 10.82 -16.96
CA GLY A 207 1.77 10.81 -15.67
C GLY A 207 0.35 10.22 -15.71
N VAL A 208 -0.06 9.61 -16.83
CA VAL A 208 -1.38 8.96 -16.93
C VAL A 208 -1.34 7.64 -16.16
N ILE A 209 -2.25 7.48 -15.20
CA ILE A 209 -2.38 6.24 -14.44
C ILE A 209 -2.94 5.13 -15.36
N ARG A 210 -2.20 4.04 -15.46
CA ARG A 210 -2.50 2.89 -16.32
C ARG A 210 -3.04 1.69 -15.56
N ALA A 211 -2.63 1.51 -14.32
CA ALA A 211 -3.10 0.46 -13.45
C ALA A 211 -3.14 0.96 -12.00
N ILE A 212 -4.06 0.42 -11.20
CA ILE A 212 -4.17 0.67 -9.75
C ILE A 212 -4.50 -0.66 -9.09
N SER A 213 -3.88 -0.96 -7.95
CA SER A 213 -4.16 -2.14 -7.13
C SER A 213 -4.02 -1.82 -5.66
N GLU A 214 -4.70 -2.57 -4.80
CA GLU A 214 -4.53 -2.54 -3.36
C GLU A 214 -4.43 -3.96 -2.80
N SER A 215 -3.59 -4.17 -1.79
CA SER A 215 -3.54 -5.44 -1.09
C SER A 215 -4.71 -5.57 -0.12
N ARG A 216 -5.22 -6.79 0.00
CA ARG A 216 -6.17 -7.18 1.04
C ARG A 216 -5.70 -8.46 1.68
N CYS A 217 -5.82 -8.52 3.00
CA CYS A 217 -5.56 -9.75 3.73
C CYS A 217 -6.78 -10.65 3.60
N THR A 218 -6.54 -11.87 3.14
CA THR A 218 -7.57 -12.92 3.25
C THR A 218 -7.66 -13.29 4.72
N PRO A 219 -8.84 -13.27 5.35
CA PRO A 219 -8.99 -13.82 6.70
C PRO A 219 -8.46 -15.26 6.70
N GLU A 220 -7.62 -15.61 7.68
CA GLU A 220 -7.24 -17.02 7.87
C GLU A 220 -8.52 -17.81 8.06
N GLU A 221 -8.91 -18.62 7.06
CA GLU A 221 -9.95 -19.62 7.25
C GLU A 221 -9.45 -20.64 8.28
N GLY A 222 -10.01 -20.53 9.50
CA GLY A 222 -10.01 -21.61 10.45
C GLY A 222 -8.94 -21.62 11.54
N ARG A 223 -9.02 -20.70 12.47
CA ARG A 223 -8.72 -21.08 13.86
C ARG A 223 -10.04 -21.35 14.58
N ARG A 224 -10.55 -22.59 14.43
CA ARG A 224 -11.51 -23.18 15.35
C ARG A 224 -10.79 -24.17 16.26
#